data_a8cf85e8ccf69981dd2ebbfc6df84548
#
_entry.id   a8cf85e8ccf69981dd2ebbfc6df84548
#
_cell.length_a   1.000
_cell.length_b   1.000
_cell.length_c   1.000
_cell.angle_alpha   90.00
_cell.angle_beta   90.00
_cell.angle_gamma   90.00
#
_symmetry.space_group_name_H-M   'P 1'
#
loop_
_entity.id
_entity.type
_entity.pdbx_description
1 polymer ?
#
loop_
_entity_poly.entity_id
_entity_poly.type
_entity_poly.pdbx_seq_one_letter_code
_entity_poly.pdbx_strand_id
1 'polypeptide(L)'
;MWRILISPIVVLLAFSAQAEENVALKAGAGRGVVEGYCNTCHSLDYLRINAPFLDRKGWETEVNKMISAFGAPIGPTDTKTIVDYLVTNYGSRN
;
A
#
# COMPACT_ATOMS: atom_id res chain seq x y z
N MET A 1 11.24 59.37 -21.01
CA MET A 1 11.86 58.37 -20.15
C MET A 1 10.89 57.20 -19.94
N TRP A 2 11.18 56.15 -20.59
CA TRP A 2 10.36 54.96 -20.52
C TRP A 2 10.90 54.09 -19.43
N ARG A 3 10.16 53.98 -18.34
CA ARG A 3 10.44 52.94 -17.33
C ARG A 3 9.71 51.69 -17.72
N ILE A 4 10.46 50.75 -18.24
CA ILE A 4 9.94 49.39 -18.43
C ILE A 4 9.90 48.74 -17.07
N LEU A 5 8.73 48.68 -16.47
CA LEU A 5 8.52 47.85 -15.28
C LEU A 5 8.43 46.41 -15.76
N ILE A 6 9.55 45.72 -15.71
CA ILE A 6 9.55 44.26 -15.84
C ILE A 6 9.08 43.72 -14.51
N SER A 7 7.80 43.40 -14.43
CA SER A 7 7.28 42.61 -13.33
C SER A 7 7.89 41.23 -13.42
N PRO A 8 8.64 40.75 -12.41
CA PRO A 8 9.05 39.38 -12.43
C PRO A 8 7.80 38.52 -12.24
N ILE A 9 7.44 37.80 -13.30
CA ILE A 9 6.44 36.73 -13.17
C ILE A 9 7.07 35.66 -12.32
N VAL A 10 6.77 35.67 -11.02
CA VAL A 10 7.08 34.54 -10.16
C VAL A 10 6.12 33.45 -10.53
N VAL A 11 6.57 32.56 -11.42
CA VAL A 11 5.88 31.30 -11.64
C VAL A 11 6.12 30.45 -10.39
N LEU A 12 5.20 30.54 -9.44
CA LEU A 12 5.10 29.58 -8.38
C LEU A 12 4.69 28.24 -9.02
N LEU A 13 5.68 27.45 -9.37
CA LEU A 13 5.47 26.03 -9.56
C LEU A 13 5.11 25.46 -8.19
N ALA A 14 3.82 25.45 -7.89
CA ALA A 14 3.32 24.66 -6.81
C ALA A 14 3.54 23.19 -7.21
N PHE A 15 4.70 22.64 -6.82
CA PHE A 15 4.80 21.23 -6.65
C PHE A 15 3.84 20.86 -5.51
N SER A 16 2.60 20.54 -5.86
CA SER A 16 1.83 19.73 -4.97
C SER A 16 2.61 18.43 -4.85
N ALA A 17 3.37 18.30 -3.76
CA ALA A 17 3.74 17.00 -3.29
C ALA A 17 2.41 16.25 -3.15
N GLN A 18 2.09 15.43 -4.14
CA GLN A 18 1.06 14.45 -3.95
C GLN A 18 1.55 13.61 -2.79
N ALA A 19 1.03 13.90 -1.59
CA ALA A 19 1.06 12.93 -0.53
C ALA A 19 0.66 11.62 -1.19
N GLU A 20 1.53 10.60 -1.07
CA GLU A 20 1.23 9.27 -1.57
C GLU A 20 -0.22 8.98 -1.23
N GLU A 21 -1.04 8.84 -2.25
CA GLU A 21 -2.45 8.54 -2.04
C GLU A 21 -2.49 7.28 -1.21
N ASN A 22 -3.01 7.38 0.01
CA ASN A 22 -3.34 6.22 0.79
C ASN A 22 -4.32 5.39 -0.03
N VAL A 23 -3.82 4.37 -0.70
CA VAL A 23 -4.66 3.46 -1.46
C VAL A 23 -5.60 2.80 -0.47
N ALA A 24 -6.88 3.12 -0.57
CA ALA A 24 -7.89 2.51 0.27
C ALA A 24 -8.00 1.03 -0.08
N LEU A 25 -7.79 0.17 0.91
CA LEU A 25 -8.01 -1.25 0.77
C LEU A 25 -9.52 -1.55 0.66
N LYS A 26 -9.84 -2.65 0.00
CA LYS A 26 -11.23 -3.13 -0.09
C LYS A 26 -11.79 -3.38 1.30
N ALA A 27 -13.03 -2.98 1.52
CA ALA A 27 -13.73 -3.27 2.77
C ALA A 27 -13.90 -4.78 2.96
N GLY A 28 -13.71 -5.24 4.19
CA GLY A 28 -13.83 -6.66 4.53
C GLY A 28 -13.28 -6.96 5.91
N ALA A 29 -13.59 -8.14 6.42
CA ALA A 29 -13.06 -8.61 7.70
C ALA A 29 -11.54 -8.69 7.65
N GLY A 30 -10.87 -8.10 8.64
CA GLY A 30 -9.41 -8.08 8.72
C GLY A 30 -8.73 -6.88 8.07
N ARG A 31 -9.47 -5.99 7.40
CA ARG A 31 -8.91 -4.80 6.76
C ARG A 31 -8.04 -3.96 7.70
N GLY A 32 -8.52 -3.69 8.90
CA GLY A 32 -7.78 -2.89 9.88
C GLY A 32 -6.47 -3.53 10.31
N VAL A 33 -6.43 -4.85 10.43
CA VAL A 33 -5.21 -5.61 10.75
C VAL A 33 -4.21 -5.48 9.62
N VAL A 34 -4.64 -5.62 8.38
CA VAL A 34 -3.77 -5.48 7.20
C VAL A 34 -3.22 -4.06 7.09
N GLU A 35 -4.07 -3.05 7.25
CA GLU A 35 -3.62 -1.65 7.23
C GLU A 35 -2.59 -1.37 8.32
N GLY A 36 -2.78 -1.91 9.52
CA GLY A 36 -1.89 -1.70 10.64
C GLY A 36 -0.49 -2.28 10.43
N TYR A 37 -0.39 -3.48 9.86
CA TYR A 37 0.91 -4.13 9.65
C TYR A 37 1.54 -3.82 8.30
N CYS A 38 0.77 -3.83 7.24
CA CYS A 38 1.32 -3.83 5.88
C CYS A 38 1.78 -2.45 5.40
N ASN A 39 1.33 -1.38 6.04
CA ASN A 39 1.69 0.00 5.68
C ASN A 39 3.04 0.45 6.26
N THR A 40 3.70 -0.37 7.05
CA THR A 40 4.92 0.00 7.78
C THR A 40 6.16 0.00 6.89
N CYS A 41 6.27 -0.95 5.97
CA CYS A 41 7.49 -1.18 5.19
C CYS A 41 7.38 -0.73 3.74
N HIS A 42 6.18 -0.69 3.18
CA HIS A 42 5.94 -0.30 1.78
C HIS A 42 4.49 0.14 1.59
N SER A 43 4.20 0.69 0.43
CA SER A 43 2.85 1.12 0.07
C SER A 43 1.88 -0.07 -0.01
N LEU A 44 0.65 0.15 0.42
CA LEU A 44 -0.45 -0.82 0.28
C LEU A 44 -0.80 -1.10 -1.19
N ASP A 45 -0.37 -0.26 -2.11
CA ASP A 45 -0.55 -0.47 -3.56
C ASP A 45 0.11 -1.77 -4.03
N TYR A 46 1.14 -2.23 -3.33
CA TYR A 46 1.79 -3.51 -3.59
C TYR A 46 0.80 -4.68 -3.57
N LEU A 47 -0.19 -4.64 -2.69
CA LEU A 47 -1.21 -5.68 -2.59
C LEU A 47 -2.05 -5.75 -3.88
N ARG A 48 -2.45 -4.60 -4.40
CA ARG A 48 -3.25 -4.52 -5.62
C ARG A 48 -2.47 -4.96 -6.85
N ILE A 49 -1.20 -4.60 -6.93
CA ILE A 49 -0.32 -4.97 -8.05
C ILE A 49 -0.12 -6.48 -8.13
N ASN A 50 0.01 -7.15 -6.99
CA ASN A 50 0.24 -8.59 -6.93
C ASN A 50 -1.04 -9.43 -6.96
N ALA A 51 -2.19 -8.84 -6.69
CA ALA A 51 -3.47 -9.54 -6.60
C ALA A 51 -3.77 -10.47 -7.79
N PRO A 52 -3.49 -10.11 -9.06
CA PRO A 52 -3.78 -10.99 -10.18
C PRO A 52 -2.97 -12.28 -10.21
N PHE A 53 -1.88 -12.35 -9.47
CA PHE A 53 -0.89 -13.41 -9.56
C PHE A 53 -0.87 -14.34 -8.35
N LEU A 54 -1.52 -13.98 -7.25
CA LEU A 54 -1.40 -14.71 -5.98
C LEU A 54 -2.71 -15.36 -5.58
N ASP A 55 -2.69 -16.69 -5.46
CA ASP A 55 -3.71 -17.49 -4.79
C ASP A 55 -3.43 -17.56 -3.28
N ARG A 56 -4.17 -18.40 -2.55
CA ARG A 56 -3.96 -18.56 -1.10
C ARG A 56 -2.52 -18.92 -0.76
N LYS A 57 -1.96 -19.90 -1.45
CA LYS A 57 -0.59 -20.34 -1.21
C LYS A 57 0.42 -19.24 -1.49
N GLY A 58 0.20 -18.48 -2.55
CA GLY A 58 1.02 -17.30 -2.88
C GLY A 58 0.96 -16.23 -1.81
N TRP A 59 -0.22 -15.90 -1.30
CA TRP A 59 -0.37 -14.93 -0.22
C TRP A 59 0.24 -15.43 1.10
N GLU A 60 0.06 -16.70 1.45
CA GLU A 60 0.72 -17.31 2.61
C GLU A 60 2.24 -17.18 2.52
N THR A 61 2.80 -17.48 1.37
CA THR A 61 4.24 -17.37 1.12
C THR A 61 4.72 -15.92 1.27
N GLU A 62 4.01 -14.97 0.73
CA GLU A 62 4.36 -13.54 0.84
C GLU A 62 4.30 -13.04 2.29
N VAL A 63 3.25 -13.38 3.01
CA VAL A 63 3.10 -12.98 4.42
C VAL A 63 4.18 -13.63 5.28
N ASN A 64 4.45 -14.92 5.10
CA ASN A 64 5.50 -15.63 5.83
C ASN A 64 6.89 -15.07 5.52
N LYS A 65 7.13 -14.62 4.31
CA LYS A 65 8.38 -13.97 3.92
C LYS A 65 8.58 -12.65 4.67
N MET A 66 7.53 -11.85 4.82
CA MET A 66 7.60 -10.61 5.59
C MET A 66 7.95 -10.89 7.05
N ILE A 67 7.42 -11.97 7.63
CA ILE A 67 7.70 -12.36 9.01
C ILE A 67 9.12 -12.89 9.16
N SER A 68 9.50 -13.89 8.36
CA SER A 68 10.76 -14.62 8.54
C SER A 68 11.97 -13.90 7.95
N ALA A 69 11.84 -13.27 6.79
CA ALA A 69 12.95 -12.61 6.11
C ALA A 69 13.09 -11.13 6.51
N PHE A 70 11.99 -10.44 6.74
CA PHE A 70 11.99 -9.01 7.03
C PHE A 70 11.62 -8.66 8.48
N GLY A 71 11.35 -9.65 9.31
CA GLY A 71 11.12 -9.46 10.73
C GLY A 71 9.81 -8.77 11.10
N ALA A 72 8.78 -8.86 10.28
CA ALA A 72 7.47 -8.29 10.62
C ALA A 72 6.92 -8.93 11.90
N PRO A 73 6.55 -8.14 12.92
CA PRO A 73 6.14 -8.66 14.23
C PRO A 73 4.67 -9.10 14.22
N ILE A 74 4.33 -10.08 13.40
CA ILE A 74 2.96 -10.56 13.20
C ILE A 74 2.79 -11.92 13.88
N GLY A 75 1.89 -12.00 14.85
CA GLY A 75 1.57 -13.26 15.53
C GLY A 75 0.69 -14.17 14.67
N PRO A 76 0.52 -15.46 15.10
CA PRO A 76 -0.20 -16.47 14.31
C PRO A 76 -1.67 -16.11 14.02
N THR A 77 -2.37 -15.51 14.98
CA THR A 77 -3.78 -15.11 14.81
C THR A 77 -3.91 -14.00 13.77
N ASP A 78 -3.08 -12.98 13.85
CA ASP A 78 -3.09 -11.88 12.89
C ASP A 78 -2.60 -12.33 11.50
N THR A 79 -1.64 -13.26 11.45
CA THR A 79 -1.19 -13.85 10.20
C THR A 79 -2.35 -14.52 9.47
N LYS A 80 -3.15 -15.32 10.17
CA LYS A 80 -4.33 -15.96 9.59
C LYS A 80 -5.35 -14.92 9.11
N THR A 81 -5.63 -13.92 9.92
CA THR A 81 -6.55 -12.84 9.58
C THR A 81 -6.10 -12.10 8.31
N ILE A 82 -4.82 -11.79 8.22
CA ILE A 82 -4.22 -11.12 7.06
C ILE A 82 -4.35 -11.98 5.81
N VAL A 83 -3.96 -13.24 5.88
CA VAL A 83 -4.05 -14.15 4.73
C VAL A 83 -5.50 -14.32 4.28
N ASP A 84 -6.42 -14.54 5.20
CA ASP A 84 -7.85 -14.69 4.87
C ASP A 84 -8.40 -13.42 4.21
N TYR A 85 -8.04 -12.26 4.70
CA TYR A 85 -8.43 -10.98 4.08
C TYR A 85 -7.87 -10.85 2.66
N LEU A 86 -6.60 -11.14 2.46
CA LEU A 86 -5.93 -11.02 1.16
C LEU A 86 -6.51 -12.00 0.15
N VAL A 87 -6.78 -13.23 0.56
CA VAL A 87 -7.39 -14.25 -0.30
C VAL A 87 -8.80 -13.85 -0.71
N THR A 88 -9.60 -13.38 0.23
CA THR A 88 -10.99 -13.02 -0.01
C THR A 88 -11.12 -11.81 -0.93
N ASN A 89 -10.28 -10.81 -0.77
CA ASN A 89 -10.42 -9.52 -1.45
C ASN A 89 -9.46 -9.33 -2.63
N TYR A 90 -8.32 -10.01 -2.62
CA TYR A 90 -7.24 -9.85 -3.60
C TYR A 90 -6.70 -11.17 -4.16
N GLY A 91 -7.23 -12.30 -3.77
CA GLY A 91 -6.79 -13.59 -4.27
C GLY A 91 -7.15 -13.82 -5.73
N SER A 92 -6.26 -14.49 -6.46
CA SER A 92 -6.58 -14.96 -7.80
C SER A 92 -7.59 -16.10 -7.71
N ARG A 93 -8.47 -16.19 -8.71
CA ARG A 93 -9.53 -17.21 -8.76
C ARG A 93 -9.15 -18.44 -9.60
N ASN A 94 -7.90 -18.76 -9.60
CA ASN A 94 -7.45 -19.96 -10.30
C ASN A 94 -7.43 -21.16 -9.36
#